data_64464fcc7083851c78cde11ea1d07321
#
_entry.id   64464fcc7083851c78cde11ea1d07321
#
_cell.length_a   1.000
_cell.length_b   1.000
_cell.length_c   1.000
_cell.angle_alpha   90.00
_cell.angle_beta   90.00
_cell.angle_gamma   90.00
#
_symmetry.space_group_name_H-M   'P 1'
#
loop_
_entity.id
_entity.type
_entity.pdbx_description
1 polymer ?
#
loop_
_entity_poly.entity_id
_entity_poly.type
_entity_poly.pdbx_seq_one_letter_code
_entity_poly.pdbx_strand_id
1 'polypeptide(L)'
;MTTSPATPTHQAEHTPLGPEDFDAQDTVLDTLREQDDEIPQWEFCEGFLAALVCTRRVITPEEYWPVLLGDTFQPMAHMEFVLRWKQRWVEVATALDAPVQTLDDDRTYQPEALDTLGAVLSLPEAERGDTDLSTLPAYAQVWAIGFMYAVETWPEDWAAPRDKEAAQMLDGALNTIVALTEGDTGKPSVSMFAEDGPPSVSDQRLEDFGAAIWATYELRQLWQS
;
A
#
# COMPACT_ATOMS: atom_id res chain seq x y z
N MET A 1 -37.62 -28.91 -29.03
CA MET A 1 -36.69 -28.72 -27.91
C MET A 1 -35.39 -28.17 -28.47
N THR A 2 -35.25 -26.87 -28.49
CA THR A 2 -34.10 -26.17 -29.06
C THR A 2 -33.26 -25.68 -27.90
N THR A 3 -32.12 -26.33 -27.67
CA THR A 3 -31.11 -25.89 -26.70
C THR A 3 -30.34 -24.70 -27.26
N SER A 4 -30.50 -23.53 -26.64
CA SER A 4 -29.71 -22.36 -26.93
C SER A 4 -28.29 -22.55 -26.35
N PRO A 5 -27.21 -22.31 -27.10
CA PRO A 5 -25.86 -22.36 -26.53
C PRO A 5 -25.63 -21.14 -25.63
N ALA A 6 -25.16 -21.40 -24.39
CA ALA A 6 -24.68 -20.37 -23.48
C ALA A 6 -23.45 -19.72 -24.12
N THR A 7 -23.50 -18.42 -24.28
CA THR A 7 -22.36 -17.60 -24.71
C THR A 7 -21.33 -17.59 -23.56
N PRO A 8 -20.06 -17.97 -23.79
CA PRO A 8 -19.04 -17.82 -22.79
C PRO A 8 -18.83 -16.32 -22.53
N THR A 9 -19.06 -15.89 -21.30
CA THR A 9 -18.67 -14.58 -20.83
C THR A 9 -17.13 -14.56 -20.84
N HIS A 10 -16.54 -13.92 -21.81
CA HIS A 10 -15.13 -13.56 -21.81
C HIS A 10 -14.95 -12.56 -20.67
N GLN A 11 -14.58 -13.04 -19.48
CA GLN A 11 -13.87 -12.19 -18.52
C GLN A 11 -12.56 -11.84 -19.22
N ALA A 12 -12.38 -10.56 -19.55
CA ALA A 12 -11.09 -10.06 -19.97
C ALA A 12 -10.11 -10.43 -18.84
N GLU A 13 -9.12 -11.27 -19.12
CA GLU A 13 -8.02 -11.55 -18.22
C GLU A 13 -7.34 -10.20 -17.98
N HIS A 14 -7.58 -9.63 -16.79
CA HIS A 14 -6.98 -8.38 -16.39
C HIS A 14 -5.55 -8.72 -15.96
N THR A 15 -4.57 -8.25 -16.72
CA THR A 15 -3.16 -8.37 -16.34
C THR A 15 -2.95 -7.49 -15.12
N PRO A 16 -2.43 -8.03 -14.00
CA PRO A 16 -2.09 -7.21 -12.83
C PRO A 16 -1.13 -6.08 -13.18
N LEU A 17 -1.20 -4.98 -12.42
CA LEU A 17 -0.23 -3.89 -12.54
C LEU A 17 1.18 -4.42 -12.20
N GLY A 18 2.14 -3.99 -13.01
CA GLY A 18 3.55 -4.32 -12.86
C GLY A 18 4.40 -3.11 -12.51
N PRO A 19 5.72 -3.29 -12.32
CA PRO A 19 6.65 -2.22 -11.95
C PRO A 19 6.56 -0.99 -12.86
N GLU A 20 6.43 -1.18 -14.18
CA GLU A 20 6.29 -0.06 -15.15
C GLU A 20 5.02 0.77 -14.91
N ASP A 21 3.94 0.16 -14.41
CA ASP A 21 2.71 0.87 -14.09
C ASP A 21 2.88 1.70 -12.81
N PHE A 22 3.61 1.20 -11.81
CA PHE A 22 3.92 1.92 -10.59
C PHE A 22 4.88 3.09 -10.86
N ASP A 23 5.91 2.89 -11.69
CA ASP A 23 6.78 3.96 -12.17
C ASP A 23 5.99 5.06 -12.90
N ALA A 24 5.00 4.66 -13.71
CA ALA A 24 4.13 5.62 -14.37
C ALA A 24 3.22 6.39 -13.39
N GLN A 25 2.79 5.76 -12.30
CA GLN A 25 2.05 6.43 -11.22
C GLN A 25 2.94 7.46 -10.51
N ASP A 26 4.16 7.07 -10.12
CA ASP A 26 5.11 8.00 -9.51
C ASP A 26 5.46 9.18 -10.43
N THR A 27 5.62 8.95 -11.73
CA THR A 27 5.86 10.04 -12.71
C THR A 27 4.74 11.09 -12.70
N VAL A 28 3.47 10.67 -12.55
CA VAL A 28 2.35 11.60 -12.44
C VAL A 28 2.40 12.34 -11.10
N LEU A 29 2.68 11.63 -10.00
CA LEU A 29 2.80 12.23 -8.67
C LEU A 29 3.97 13.24 -8.63
N ASP A 30 5.11 12.93 -9.25
CA ASP A 30 6.25 13.85 -9.38
C ASP A 30 5.87 15.14 -10.11
N THR A 31 5.11 15.03 -11.21
CA THR A 31 4.60 16.20 -11.94
C THR A 31 3.66 17.06 -11.09
N LEU A 32 2.81 16.42 -10.28
CA LEU A 32 1.94 17.13 -9.34
C LEU A 32 2.75 17.80 -8.23
N ARG A 33 3.81 17.13 -7.75
CA ARG A 33 4.72 17.61 -6.69
C ARG A 33 5.52 18.86 -7.11
N GLU A 34 5.72 19.08 -8.40
CA GLU A 34 6.30 20.35 -8.90
C GLU A 34 5.44 21.58 -8.55
N GLN A 35 4.14 21.39 -8.31
CA GLN A 35 3.19 22.45 -8.00
C GLN A 35 2.79 22.46 -6.51
N ASP A 36 2.86 21.33 -5.85
CA ASP A 36 2.48 21.13 -4.46
C ASP A 36 3.40 20.05 -3.85
N ASP A 37 4.35 20.46 -3.02
CA ASP A 37 5.36 19.61 -2.41
C ASP A 37 4.79 18.61 -1.36
N GLU A 38 3.54 18.79 -0.95
CA GLU A 38 2.83 17.86 -0.07
C GLU A 38 2.29 16.61 -0.79
N ILE A 39 2.32 16.57 -2.14
CA ILE A 39 1.88 15.40 -2.91
C ILE A 39 2.77 14.18 -2.57
N PRO A 40 2.18 13.07 -2.11
CA PRO A 40 2.95 11.90 -1.68
C PRO A 40 3.50 11.09 -2.85
N GLN A 41 4.46 10.21 -2.58
CA GLN A 41 4.93 9.18 -3.52
C GLN A 41 3.96 7.99 -3.56
N TRP A 42 4.14 7.10 -4.56
CA TRP A 42 3.21 5.99 -4.78
C TRP A 42 3.13 5.02 -3.58
N GLU A 43 4.25 4.71 -2.92
CA GLU A 43 4.24 3.84 -1.74
C GLU A 43 3.28 4.34 -0.65
N PHE A 44 3.24 5.66 -0.41
CA PHE A 44 2.26 6.26 0.50
C PHE A 44 0.83 6.07 -0.02
N CYS A 45 0.62 6.32 -1.31
CA CYS A 45 -0.68 6.15 -1.97
C CYS A 45 -1.17 4.70 -1.88
N GLU A 46 -0.27 3.73 -1.99
CA GLU A 46 -0.55 2.30 -1.85
C GLU A 46 -1.07 1.97 -0.43
N GLY A 47 -0.38 2.46 0.61
CA GLY A 47 -0.83 2.29 1.99
C GLY A 47 -2.18 2.95 2.25
N PHE A 48 -2.36 4.17 1.78
CA PHE A 48 -3.62 4.89 1.86
C PHE A 48 -4.77 4.13 1.18
N LEU A 49 -4.55 3.63 -0.04
CA LEU A 49 -5.51 2.81 -0.77
C LEU A 49 -5.88 1.54 0.00
N ALA A 50 -4.89 0.83 0.56
CA ALA A 50 -5.14 -0.37 1.35
C ALA A 50 -6.03 -0.09 2.57
N ALA A 51 -5.80 1.03 3.26
CA ALA A 51 -6.66 1.47 4.35
C ALA A 51 -8.09 1.78 3.88
N LEU A 52 -8.26 2.48 2.75
CA LEU A 52 -9.58 2.75 2.18
C LEU A 52 -10.35 1.47 1.84
N VAL A 53 -9.65 0.45 1.33
CA VAL A 53 -10.25 -0.87 1.06
C VAL A 53 -10.71 -1.55 2.35
N CYS A 54 -10.04 -1.30 3.47
CA CYS A 54 -10.35 -1.88 4.79
C CYS A 54 -11.37 -1.07 5.61
N THR A 55 -11.84 0.09 5.16
CA THR A 55 -12.81 0.90 5.94
C THR A 55 -14.18 0.26 6.07
N ARG A 56 -14.89 0.63 7.14
CA ARG A 56 -16.28 0.19 7.43
C ARG A 56 -17.26 0.57 6.32
N ARG A 57 -17.10 1.74 5.74
CA ARG A 57 -17.88 2.22 4.60
C ARG A 57 -16.99 2.53 3.40
N VAL A 58 -17.57 2.60 2.25
CA VAL A 58 -16.85 3.07 1.05
C VAL A 58 -16.62 4.57 1.18
N ILE A 59 -15.36 5.00 1.23
CA ILE A 59 -14.94 6.40 1.07
C ILE A 59 -14.90 6.68 -0.43
N THR A 60 -15.62 7.72 -0.88
CA THR A 60 -15.76 7.98 -2.32
C THR A 60 -14.57 8.76 -2.90
N PRO A 61 -14.34 8.70 -4.21
CA PRO A 61 -13.29 9.50 -4.87
C PRO A 61 -13.40 11.00 -4.58
N GLU A 62 -14.61 11.52 -4.46
CA GLU A 62 -14.86 12.93 -4.15
C GLU A 62 -14.42 13.28 -2.72
N GLU A 63 -14.36 12.30 -1.82
CA GLU A 63 -13.90 12.49 -0.44
C GLU A 63 -12.37 12.34 -0.36
N TYR A 64 -11.78 11.31 -1.01
CA TYR A 64 -10.37 11.00 -0.80
C TYR A 64 -9.40 11.72 -1.73
N TRP A 65 -9.79 12.09 -2.97
CA TRP A 65 -8.86 12.80 -3.85
C TRP A 65 -8.37 14.13 -3.29
N PRO A 66 -9.23 15.02 -2.74
CA PRO A 66 -8.77 16.25 -2.13
C PRO A 66 -7.82 16.05 -0.95
N VAL A 67 -8.03 14.97 -0.18
CA VAL A 67 -7.19 14.61 0.97
C VAL A 67 -5.82 14.11 0.52
N LEU A 68 -5.78 13.25 -0.51
CA LEU A 68 -4.55 12.60 -0.96
C LEU A 68 -3.72 13.47 -1.91
N LEU A 69 -4.38 14.19 -2.82
CA LEU A 69 -3.73 14.90 -3.94
C LEU A 69 -4.08 16.40 -3.98
N GLY A 70 -4.66 16.93 -2.88
CA GLY A 70 -5.02 18.34 -2.77
C GLY A 70 -6.28 18.72 -3.56
N ASP A 71 -6.84 19.87 -3.21
CA ASP A 71 -8.10 20.40 -3.80
C ASP A 71 -7.99 20.75 -5.30
N THR A 72 -6.77 20.90 -5.81
CA THR A 72 -6.50 21.28 -7.22
C THR A 72 -6.41 20.06 -8.14
N PHE A 73 -6.36 18.84 -7.61
CA PHE A 73 -6.29 17.62 -8.41
C PHE A 73 -7.53 17.45 -9.29
N GLN A 74 -7.32 17.29 -10.58
CA GLN A 74 -8.39 17.10 -11.55
C GLN A 74 -8.33 15.70 -12.16
N PRO A 75 -9.17 14.75 -11.70
CA PRO A 75 -9.15 13.37 -12.18
C PRO A 75 -9.24 13.22 -13.70
N MET A 76 -9.99 14.11 -14.37
CA MET A 76 -10.16 14.08 -15.83
C MET A 76 -8.89 14.48 -16.59
N ALA A 77 -7.99 15.26 -15.98
CA ALA A 77 -6.70 15.61 -16.56
C ALA A 77 -5.67 14.48 -16.42
N HIS A 78 -5.89 13.55 -15.49
CA HIS A 78 -4.98 12.45 -15.14
C HIS A 78 -5.67 11.09 -15.26
N MET A 79 -6.39 10.87 -16.38
CA MET A 79 -7.25 9.69 -16.55
C MET A 79 -6.49 8.37 -16.46
N GLU A 80 -5.24 8.30 -16.95
CA GLU A 80 -4.46 7.07 -16.87
C GLU A 80 -4.08 6.73 -15.43
N PHE A 81 -3.71 7.74 -14.63
CA PHE A 81 -3.48 7.58 -13.20
C PHE A 81 -4.75 7.04 -12.49
N VAL A 82 -5.90 7.66 -12.75
CA VAL A 82 -7.18 7.25 -12.16
C VAL A 82 -7.58 5.83 -12.58
N LEU A 83 -7.31 5.43 -13.83
CA LEU A 83 -7.60 4.07 -14.29
C LEU A 83 -6.71 3.03 -13.61
N ARG A 84 -5.40 3.29 -13.48
CA ARG A 84 -4.47 2.40 -12.74
C ARG A 84 -4.84 2.35 -11.25
N TRP A 85 -5.18 3.49 -10.64
CA TRP A 85 -5.69 3.51 -9.26
C TRP A 85 -6.90 2.61 -9.07
N LYS A 86 -7.89 2.69 -9.95
CA LYS A 86 -9.08 1.82 -9.90
C LYS A 86 -8.72 0.35 -10.10
N GLN A 87 -7.80 0.07 -11.00
CA GLN A 87 -7.30 -1.29 -11.20
C GLN A 87 -6.64 -1.80 -9.93
N ARG A 88 -5.71 -1.02 -9.34
CA ARG A 88 -5.04 -1.39 -8.10
C ARG A 88 -6.02 -1.60 -6.96
N TRP A 89 -7.03 -0.75 -6.84
CA TRP A 89 -8.11 -0.94 -5.87
C TRP A 89 -8.77 -2.31 -5.98
N VAL A 90 -9.10 -2.74 -7.20
CA VAL A 90 -9.71 -4.06 -7.44
C VAL A 90 -8.73 -5.18 -7.11
N GLU A 91 -7.46 -5.05 -7.44
CA GLU A 91 -6.41 -6.03 -7.12
C GLU A 91 -6.25 -6.19 -5.61
N VAL A 92 -6.09 -5.09 -4.88
CA VAL A 92 -5.96 -5.09 -3.42
C VAL A 92 -7.20 -5.68 -2.75
N ALA A 93 -8.41 -5.25 -3.15
CA ALA A 93 -9.64 -5.79 -2.60
C ALA A 93 -9.77 -7.30 -2.88
N THR A 94 -9.44 -7.74 -4.09
CA THR A 94 -9.49 -9.17 -4.46
C THR A 94 -8.49 -9.99 -3.65
N ALA A 95 -7.28 -9.49 -3.45
CA ALA A 95 -6.26 -10.15 -2.66
C ALA A 95 -6.67 -10.26 -1.18
N LEU A 96 -7.17 -9.17 -0.59
CA LEU A 96 -7.61 -9.14 0.81
C LEU A 96 -8.90 -9.97 1.07
N ASP A 97 -9.71 -10.20 0.04
CA ASP A 97 -10.89 -11.10 0.12
C ASP A 97 -10.52 -12.58 -0.17
N ALA A 98 -9.29 -12.86 -0.61
CA ALA A 98 -8.85 -14.23 -0.90
C ALA A 98 -8.63 -15.04 0.39
N PRO A 99 -9.06 -16.31 0.44
CA PRO A 99 -8.85 -17.17 1.60
C PRO A 99 -7.42 -17.73 1.62
N VAL A 100 -6.45 -16.88 1.91
CA VAL A 100 -5.03 -17.26 2.03
C VAL A 100 -4.72 -17.83 3.41
N GLN A 101 -3.73 -18.74 3.48
CA GLN A 101 -3.30 -19.38 4.73
C GLN A 101 -1.86 -18.98 5.12
N THR A 102 -1.08 -18.54 4.16
CA THR A 102 0.31 -18.11 4.34
C THR A 102 0.59 -16.91 3.43
N LEU A 103 1.58 -16.10 3.78
CA LEU A 103 1.99 -14.96 2.94
C LEU A 103 2.72 -15.40 1.65
N ASP A 104 3.13 -16.64 1.54
CA ASP A 104 3.74 -17.23 0.34
C ASP A 104 2.70 -17.66 -0.72
N ASP A 105 1.39 -17.52 -0.45
CA ASP A 105 0.34 -17.80 -1.43
C ASP A 105 0.34 -16.71 -2.51
N ASP A 106 0.36 -17.10 -3.79
CA ASP A 106 0.40 -16.18 -4.94
C ASP A 106 -0.78 -15.17 -4.97
N ARG A 107 -1.84 -15.45 -4.21
CA ARG A 107 -3.02 -14.58 -4.08
C ARG A 107 -2.89 -13.57 -2.95
N THR A 108 -1.80 -13.62 -2.18
CA THR A 108 -1.60 -12.71 -1.05
C THR A 108 -1.44 -11.28 -1.53
N TYR A 109 -2.02 -10.34 -0.77
CA TYR A 109 -1.78 -8.93 -0.98
C TYR A 109 -0.29 -8.62 -0.85
N GLN A 110 0.27 -8.10 -1.91
CA GLN A 110 1.66 -7.66 -1.99
C GLN A 110 1.66 -6.16 -2.28
N PRO A 111 1.89 -5.32 -1.26
CA PRO A 111 2.01 -3.88 -1.46
C PRO A 111 3.32 -3.52 -2.16
N GLU A 112 3.28 -2.43 -2.90
CA GLU A 112 4.49 -1.79 -3.42
C GLU A 112 5.19 -1.07 -2.26
N ALA A 113 6.22 -1.70 -1.72
CA ALA A 113 7.04 -1.18 -0.64
C ALA A 113 8.50 -1.05 -1.12
N LEU A 114 9.12 0.10 -0.86
CA LEU A 114 10.42 0.45 -1.42
C LEU A 114 11.55 0.24 -0.40
N ASP A 115 12.61 -0.44 -0.82
CA ASP A 115 13.89 -0.48 -0.09
C ASP A 115 14.80 0.67 -0.57
N THR A 116 14.45 1.89 -0.18
CA THR A 116 15.18 3.09 -0.56
C THR A 116 16.63 3.07 -0.09
N LEU A 117 16.88 2.55 1.12
CA LEU A 117 18.24 2.41 1.64
C LEU A 117 19.04 1.40 0.80
N GLY A 118 18.46 0.26 0.46
CA GLY A 118 19.09 -0.75 -0.40
C GLY A 118 19.39 -0.20 -1.79
N ALA A 119 18.48 0.56 -2.38
CA ALA A 119 18.70 1.23 -3.66
C ALA A 119 19.89 2.19 -3.61
N VAL A 120 19.95 3.07 -2.61
CA VAL A 120 21.05 4.03 -2.44
C VAL A 120 22.37 3.30 -2.15
N LEU A 121 22.38 2.29 -1.29
CA LEU A 121 23.57 1.50 -0.99
C LEU A 121 24.11 0.72 -2.20
N SER A 122 23.25 0.39 -3.16
CA SER A 122 23.65 -0.29 -4.41
C SER A 122 24.32 0.63 -5.42
N LEU A 123 24.19 1.96 -5.25
CA LEU A 123 24.92 2.93 -6.09
C LEU A 123 26.41 2.94 -5.73
N PRO A 124 27.30 3.23 -6.72
CA PRO A 124 28.69 3.56 -6.44
C PRO A 124 28.80 4.73 -5.46
N GLU A 125 29.80 4.68 -4.55
CA GLU A 125 29.96 5.72 -3.51
C GLU A 125 30.00 7.16 -4.10
N ALA A 126 30.61 7.32 -5.26
CA ALA A 126 30.67 8.61 -5.96
C ALA A 126 29.31 9.13 -6.46
N GLU A 127 28.32 8.24 -6.62
CA GLU A 127 26.98 8.56 -7.11
C GLU A 127 25.97 8.75 -5.96
N ARG A 128 26.31 8.33 -4.75
CA ARG A 128 25.45 8.53 -3.55
C ARG A 128 25.40 10.00 -3.12
N GLY A 129 26.37 10.81 -3.53
CA GLY A 129 26.49 12.22 -3.14
C GLY A 129 26.59 12.40 -1.63
N ASP A 130 26.02 13.51 -1.13
CA ASP A 130 25.95 13.84 0.30
C ASP A 130 24.65 13.33 0.96
N THR A 131 24.06 12.23 0.45
CA THR A 131 22.81 11.68 0.99
C THR A 131 23.02 11.20 2.43
N ASP A 132 22.27 11.77 3.36
CA ASP A 132 22.24 11.30 4.75
C ASP A 132 21.38 10.02 4.83
N LEU A 133 22.06 8.87 4.89
CA LEU A 133 21.40 7.56 4.95
C LEU A 133 20.47 7.40 6.15
N SER A 134 20.70 8.17 7.24
CA SER A 134 19.88 8.10 8.44
C SER A 134 18.51 8.77 8.28
N THR A 135 18.32 9.57 7.23
CA THR A 135 17.04 10.24 6.93
C THR A 135 16.17 9.46 5.94
N LEU A 136 16.73 8.39 5.35
CA LEU A 136 15.97 7.56 4.43
C LEU A 136 14.91 6.75 5.17
N PRO A 137 13.71 6.61 4.59
CA PRO A 137 12.67 5.78 5.20
C PRO A 137 13.11 4.32 5.27
N ALA A 138 12.73 3.63 6.32
CA ALA A 138 12.88 2.19 6.43
C ALA A 138 11.92 1.48 5.47
N TYR A 139 12.25 0.24 5.11
CA TYR A 139 11.39 -0.59 4.25
C TYR A 139 9.94 -0.61 4.73
N ALA A 140 8.98 -0.36 3.85
CA ALA A 140 7.55 -0.27 4.11
C ALA A 140 7.11 0.82 5.14
N GLN A 141 7.99 1.72 5.54
CA GLN A 141 7.64 2.82 6.47
C GLN A 141 6.63 3.76 5.82
N VAL A 142 6.86 4.15 4.58
CA VAL A 142 6.03 5.11 3.87
C VAL A 142 4.65 4.52 3.56
N TRP A 143 4.58 3.23 3.24
CA TRP A 143 3.31 2.51 3.13
C TRP A 143 2.51 2.57 4.44
N ALA A 144 3.15 2.28 5.58
CA ALA A 144 2.48 2.33 6.88
C ALA A 144 1.99 3.73 7.24
N ILE A 145 2.79 4.78 6.95
CA ILE A 145 2.40 6.18 7.15
C ILE A 145 1.17 6.51 6.30
N GLY A 146 1.15 6.10 5.02
CA GLY A 146 -0.01 6.29 4.13
C GLY A 146 -1.27 5.59 4.63
N PHE A 147 -1.13 4.37 5.14
CA PHE A 147 -2.24 3.63 5.76
C PHE A 147 -2.80 4.39 6.97
N MET A 148 -1.94 4.78 7.90
CA MET A 148 -2.35 5.48 9.13
C MET A 148 -2.89 6.87 8.85
N TYR A 149 -2.42 7.55 7.81
CA TYR A 149 -2.98 8.83 7.38
C TYR A 149 -4.46 8.71 6.99
N ALA A 150 -4.85 7.65 6.27
CA ALA A 150 -6.25 7.39 5.98
C ALA A 150 -7.06 7.07 7.25
N VAL A 151 -6.50 6.30 8.20
CA VAL A 151 -7.14 5.99 9.48
C VAL A 151 -7.42 7.27 10.28
N GLU A 152 -6.46 8.17 10.35
CA GLU A 152 -6.55 9.44 11.10
C GLU A 152 -7.48 10.45 10.42
N THR A 153 -7.60 10.39 9.09
CA THR A 153 -8.47 11.29 8.33
C THR A 153 -9.96 10.97 8.56
N TRP A 154 -10.32 9.70 8.70
CA TRP A 154 -11.71 9.27 8.91
C TRP A 154 -11.89 8.49 10.22
N PRO A 155 -11.63 9.10 11.39
CA PRO A 155 -11.61 8.38 12.66
C PRO A 155 -12.96 7.75 13.03
N GLU A 156 -14.07 8.30 12.52
CA GLU A 156 -15.40 7.73 12.76
C GLU A 156 -15.60 6.39 12.03
N ASP A 157 -14.96 6.22 10.87
CA ASP A 157 -15.03 4.98 10.09
C ASP A 157 -14.12 3.89 10.64
N TRP A 158 -13.20 4.27 11.53
CA TRP A 158 -12.30 3.39 12.29
C TRP A 158 -12.65 3.30 13.77
N ALA A 159 -13.79 3.85 14.19
CA ALA A 159 -14.22 3.79 15.58
C ALA A 159 -14.44 2.33 16.02
N ALA A 160 -13.97 2.00 17.22
CA ALA A 160 -14.05 0.66 17.78
C ALA A 160 -15.49 0.10 17.75
N PRO A 161 -15.68 -1.15 17.30
CA PRO A 161 -16.97 -1.82 17.37
C PRO A 161 -17.44 -1.99 18.81
N ARG A 162 -18.76 -2.23 18.99
CA ARG A 162 -19.31 -2.49 20.32
C ARG A 162 -18.91 -3.86 20.86
N ASP A 163 -18.68 -4.80 19.98
CA ASP A 163 -18.16 -6.11 20.35
C ASP A 163 -16.72 -5.98 20.87
N LYS A 164 -16.45 -6.61 22.01
CA LYS A 164 -15.18 -6.42 22.71
C LYS A 164 -14.01 -7.14 22.01
N GLU A 165 -14.28 -8.31 21.40
CA GLU A 165 -13.26 -9.07 20.69
C GLU A 165 -12.89 -8.37 19.38
N ALA A 166 -13.89 -7.88 18.65
CA ALA A 166 -13.71 -7.09 17.45
C ALA A 166 -12.98 -5.76 17.73
N ALA A 167 -13.26 -5.10 18.87
CA ALA A 167 -12.55 -3.89 19.29
C ALA A 167 -11.07 -4.18 19.61
N GLN A 168 -10.77 -5.30 20.26
CA GLN A 168 -9.39 -5.71 20.53
C GLN A 168 -8.64 -6.10 19.26
N MET A 169 -9.31 -6.75 18.30
CA MET A 169 -8.73 -7.06 16.99
C MET A 169 -8.37 -5.78 16.23
N LEU A 170 -9.28 -4.80 16.17
CA LEU A 170 -9.02 -3.50 15.54
C LEU A 170 -7.80 -2.82 16.15
N ASP A 171 -7.76 -2.70 17.48
CA ASP A 171 -6.67 -2.05 18.20
C ASP A 171 -5.33 -2.77 17.96
N GLY A 172 -5.32 -4.10 18.05
CA GLY A 172 -4.13 -4.92 17.79
C GLY A 172 -3.62 -4.77 16.35
N ALA A 173 -4.50 -4.85 15.37
CA ALA A 173 -4.15 -4.73 13.96
C ALA A 173 -3.60 -3.32 13.62
N LEU A 174 -4.25 -2.26 14.12
CA LEU A 174 -3.75 -0.90 13.91
C LEU A 174 -2.40 -0.67 14.60
N ASN A 175 -2.20 -1.16 15.83
CA ASN A 175 -0.91 -1.05 16.52
C ASN A 175 0.22 -1.77 15.77
N THR A 176 -0.06 -2.89 15.12
CA THR A 176 0.90 -3.60 14.27
C THR A 176 1.33 -2.75 13.08
N ILE A 177 0.40 -2.06 12.43
CA ILE A 177 0.72 -1.16 11.31
C ILE A 177 1.43 0.10 11.80
N VAL A 178 1.00 0.68 12.94
CA VAL A 178 1.67 1.84 13.57
C VAL A 178 3.14 1.55 13.85
N ALA A 179 3.49 0.34 14.31
CA ALA A 179 4.87 -0.03 14.57
C ALA A 179 5.78 0.13 13.34
N LEU A 180 5.25 -0.04 12.13
CA LEU A 180 5.99 0.18 10.89
C LEU A 180 6.19 1.65 10.52
N THR A 181 5.48 2.60 11.14
CA THR A 181 5.71 4.03 10.91
C THR A 181 7.03 4.51 11.52
N GLU A 182 7.58 3.73 12.43
CA GLU A 182 8.90 3.97 13.02
C GLU A 182 10.03 3.43 12.14
N GLY A 183 11.25 3.94 12.34
CA GLY A 183 12.43 3.48 11.63
C GLY A 183 12.86 2.05 12.03
N ASP A 184 13.57 1.38 11.15
CA ASP A 184 14.18 0.08 11.44
C ASP A 184 15.40 0.26 12.35
N THR A 185 15.28 -0.23 13.60
CA THR A 185 16.38 -0.20 14.59
C THR A 185 17.16 -1.50 14.66
N GLY A 186 16.76 -2.51 13.87
CA GLY A 186 17.44 -3.81 13.79
C GLY A 186 18.76 -3.73 13.02
N LYS A 187 19.52 -4.80 13.08
CA LYS A 187 20.71 -4.91 12.26
C LYS A 187 20.32 -5.36 10.85
N PRO A 188 20.67 -4.61 9.80
CA PRO A 188 20.42 -5.03 8.43
C PRO A 188 21.03 -6.40 8.13
N SER A 189 20.25 -7.29 7.51
CA SER A 189 20.62 -8.67 7.19
C SER A 189 20.36 -9.03 5.73
N VAL A 190 19.36 -8.37 5.09
CA VAL A 190 18.97 -8.63 3.72
C VAL A 190 18.79 -7.34 2.93
N SER A 191 18.77 -7.43 1.60
CA SER A 191 18.33 -6.37 0.70
C SER A 191 17.02 -6.77 0.06
N MET A 192 16.03 -5.86 0.09
CA MET A 192 14.78 -6.01 -0.66
C MET A 192 14.85 -5.34 -2.03
N PHE A 193 15.92 -4.57 -2.28
CA PHE A 193 16.16 -3.91 -3.58
C PHE A 193 16.76 -4.86 -4.62
N ALA A 194 17.72 -5.71 -4.23
CA ALA A 194 18.38 -6.65 -5.14
C ALA A 194 18.85 -7.91 -4.39
N GLU A 195 18.73 -9.08 -5.00
CA GLU A 195 19.04 -10.38 -4.40
C GLU A 195 20.47 -10.44 -3.81
N ASP A 196 21.47 -9.89 -4.53
CA ASP A 196 22.85 -9.79 -4.09
C ASP A 196 23.22 -8.37 -3.60
N GLY A 197 22.24 -7.55 -3.25
CA GLY A 197 22.43 -6.17 -2.81
C GLY A 197 23.03 -6.06 -1.41
N PRO A 198 23.59 -4.88 -1.05
CA PRO A 198 24.01 -4.61 0.31
C PRO A 198 22.84 -4.72 1.29
N PRO A 199 23.03 -5.38 2.46
CA PRO A 199 21.95 -5.46 3.46
C PRO A 199 21.45 -4.07 3.91
N SER A 200 20.14 -3.88 3.87
CA SER A 200 19.45 -2.61 4.17
C SER A 200 18.27 -2.79 5.11
N VAL A 201 17.72 -4.00 5.21
CA VAL A 201 16.54 -4.33 6.00
C VAL A 201 16.88 -5.38 7.05
N SER A 202 16.38 -5.22 8.28
CA SER A 202 16.57 -6.22 9.34
C SER A 202 15.55 -7.36 9.25
N ASP A 203 15.88 -8.52 9.80
CA ASP A 203 14.95 -9.66 9.92
C ASP A 203 13.69 -9.25 10.70
N GLN A 204 13.86 -8.46 11.78
CA GLN A 204 12.74 -7.97 12.58
C GLN A 204 11.79 -7.10 11.73
N ARG A 205 12.34 -6.22 10.89
CA ARG A 205 11.52 -5.37 10.00
C ARG A 205 10.70 -6.19 9.03
N LEU A 206 11.24 -7.28 8.50
CA LEU A 206 10.50 -8.19 7.62
C LEU A 206 9.39 -8.95 8.36
N GLU A 207 9.66 -9.38 9.60
CA GLU A 207 8.64 -10.00 10.44
C GLU A 207 7.50 -9.02 10.76
N ASP A 208 7.84 -7.77 11.13
CA ASP A 208 6.87 -6.71 11.43
C ASP A 208 6.04 -6.36 10.18
N PHE A 209 6.68 -6.31 9.00
CA PHE A 209 5.97 -6.09 7.75
C PHE A 209 5.01 -7.25 7.43
N GLY A 210 5.45 -8.50 7.56
CA GLY A 210 4.57 -9.65 7.40
C GLY A 210 3.38 -9.62 8.37
N ALA A 211 3.61 -9.24 9.62
CA ALA A 211 2.55 -9.07 10.61
C ALA A 211 1.56 -7.96 10.20
N ALA A 212 2.05 -6.83 9.65
CA ALA A 212 1.20 -5.74 9.17
C ALA A 212 0.36 -6.14 7.96
N ILE A 213 0.88 -6.98 7.06
CA ILE A 213 0.07 -7.54 5.96
C ILE A 213 -1.07 -8.40 6.52
N TRP A 214 -0.81 -9.28 7.51
CA TRP A 214 -1.87 -10.03 8.18
C TRP A 214 -2.88 -9.11 8.86
N ALA A 215 -2.44 -8.04 9.50
CA ALA A 215 -3.32 -7.05 10.11
C ALA A 215 -4.28 -6.43 9.08
N THR A 216 -3.87 -6.22 7.82
CA THR A 216 -4.79 -5.72 6.78
C THR A 216 -5.89 -6.72 6.44
N TYR A 217 -5.61 -8.04 6.45
CA TYR A 217 -6.64 -9.08 6.30
C TYR A 217 -7.62 -9.07 7.46
N GLU A 218 -7.15 -8.96 8.70
CA GLU A 218 -8.00 -8.87 9.89
C GLU A 218 -8.91 -7.65 9.82
N LEU A 219 -8.37 -6.48 9.45
CA LEU A 219 -9.13 -5.25 9.28
C LEU A 219 -10.17 -5.36 8.17
N ARG A 220 -9.82 -5.98 7.04
CA ARG A 220 -10.75 -6.21 5.94
C ARG A 220 -11.94 -7.09 6.35
N GLN A 221 -11.70 -8.13 7.13
CA GLN A 221 -12.72 -9.08 7.58
C GLN A 221 -13.58 -8.53 8.72
N LEU A 222 -13.06 -7.61 9.51
CA LEU A 222 -13.70 -7.04 10.69
C LEU A 222 -15.10 -6.48 10.41
N TRP A 223 -15.30 -5.87 9.25
CA TRP A 223 -16.56 -5.23 8.87
C TRP A 223 -17.47 -6.10 8.00
N GLN A 224 -17.03 -7.30 7.62
CA GLN A 224 -17.81 -8.25 6.82
C GLN A 224 -18.60 -9.26 7.65
N SER A 225 -18.39 -9.28 8.97
CA SER A 225 -18.99 -10.20 9.94
C SER A 225 -20.33 -9.70 10.50
#